data_4735924fe2af5bcc20109a6b9f3b9f49
#
_entry.id   4735924fe2af5bcc20109a6b9f3b9f49
#
_cell.length_a   1.000
_cell.length_b   1.000
_cell.length_c   1.000
_cell.angle_alpha   90.00
_cell.angle_beta   90.00
_cell.angle_gamma   90.00
#
_symmetry.space_group_name_H-M   'P 1'
#
loop_
_entity.id
_entity.type
_entity.pdbx_description
1 polymer ?
#
loop_
_entity_poly.entity_id
_entity_poly.type
_entity_poly.pdbx_seq_one_letter_code
_entity_poly.pdbx_strand_id
1 'polypeptide(L)'
;MPEVLANEQVAAGVYRLTVGGRFEGKMGQFYMLRAWGRYPLLPRPLSIFNLTEQSVEFLYAVVGEGTRIFSALRQGDSVELEGPLGNGFPDPAGKTAMVGGGIGTAPFYYALQQITDADLYLGFSREAYLVDDFRAKTTGNVVVDVGGIILDQIDFGEYDTIYVCGPHNMLKAAQLRQRTSGTEADVYVSLENRMACGVGACLVCSVECRDKRKKACTDGPVFRAEEVVFA
;
A
#
# COMPACT_ATOMS: atom_id res chain seq x y z
N MET A 1 1.36 -24.33 -8.06
CA MET A 1 1.40 -22.86 -7.94
C MET A 1 0.06 -22.42 -7.40
N PRO A 2 0.01 -21.34 -6.63
CA PRO A 2 -1.26 -20.75 -6.18
C PRO A 2 -2.15 -20.37 -7.37
N GLU A 3 -3.46 -20.54 -7.19
CA GLU A 3 -4.44 -20.30 -8.25
C GLU A 3 -5.26 -19.04 -7.97
N VAL A 4 -5.66 -18.34 -9.01
CA VAL A 4 -6.58 -17.22 -8.96
C VAL A 4 -7.98 -17.75 -8.58
N LEU A 5 -8.53 -17.25 -7.49
CA LEU A 5 -9.92 -17.52 -7.08
C LEU A 5 -10.89 -16.51 -7.70
N ALA A 6 -10.47 -15.24 -7.78
CA ALA A 6 -11.24 -14.16 -8.38
C ALA A 6 -10.30 -13.04 -8.87
N ASN A 7 -10.74 -12.30 -9.88
CA ASN A 7 -10.07 -11.11 -10.37
C ASN A 7 -11.13 -10.11 -10.85
N GLU A 8 -11.51 -9.21 -9.96
CA GLU A 8 -12.69 -8.36 -10.11
C GLU A 8 -12.27 -6.91 -10.41
N GLN A 9 -12.85 -6.30 -11.42
CA GLN A 9 -12.68 -4.88 -11.65
C GLN A 9 -13.57 -4.10 -10.68
N VAL A 10 -12.93 -3.33 -9.77
CA VAL A 10 -13.63 -2.55 -8.73
C VAL A 10 -13.83 -1.09 -9.11
N ALA A 11 -13.03 -0.60 -10.07
CA ALA A 11 -13.16 0.73 -10.69
C ALA A 11 -12.49 0.73 -12.05
N ALA A 12 -12.60 1.82 -12.82
CA ALA A 12 -11.97 1.92 -14.13
C ALA A 12 -10.46 1.70 -14.06
N GLY A 13 -9.98 0.55 -14.54
CA GLY A 13 -8.57 0.15 -14.53
C GLY A 13 -8.01 -0.24 -13.15
N VAL A 14 -8.86 -0.46 -12.15
CA VAL A 14 -8.49 -0.95 -10.82
C VAL A 14 -9.14 -2.31 -10.57
N TYR A 15 -8.34 -3.26 -10.12
CA TYR A 15 -8.76 -4.65 -9.92
C TYR A 15 -8.41 -5.15 -8.52
N ARG A 16 -9.24 -6.04 -7.99
CA ARG A 16 -8.98 -6.85 -6.81
C ARG A 16 -8.72 -8.29 -7.24
N LEU A 17 -7.48 -8.76 -7.05
CA LEU A 17 -7.04 -10.12 -7.34
C LEU A 17 -7.05 -10.94 -6.05
N THR A 18 -7.78 -12.05 -6.03
CA THR A 18 -7.80 -13.03 -4.93
C THR A 18 -7.06 -14.29 -5.35
N VAL A 19 -6.04 -14.67 -4.58
CA VAL A 19 -5.22 -15.86 -4.84
C VAL A 19 -5.39 -16.84 -3.70
N GLY A 20 -5.72 -18.10 -4.05
CA GLY A 20 -5.97 -19.17 -3.10
C GLY A 20 -4.69 -19.76 -2.53
N GLY A 21 -4.71 -20.09 -1.24
CA GLY A 21 -3.60 -20.71 -0.52
C GLY A 21 -3.51 -20.21 0.91
N ARG A 22 -2.55 -20.77 1.65
CA ARG A 22 -2.17 -20.25 2.98
C ARG A 22 -0.97 -19.34 2.82
N PHE A 23 -1.14 -18.10 3.23
CA PHE A 23 -0.13 -17.06 3.13
C PHE A 23 0.09 -16.42 4.50
N GLU A 24 1.24 -15.81 4.66
CA GLU A 24 1.59 -15.04 5.85
C GLU A 24 1.77 -13.57 5.48
N GLY A 25 1.79 -12.70 6.46
CA GLY A 25 2.07 -11.28 6.24
C GLY A 25 1.67 -10.40 7.41
N LYS A 26 2.25 -9.20 7.41
CA LYS A 26 1.91 -8.12 8.32
C LYS A 26 1.35 -6.94 7.53
N MET A 27 0.63 -6.06 8.18
CA MET A 27 0.13 -4.81 7.58
C MET A 27 1.27 -4.03 6.92
N GLY A 28 1.09 -3.60 5.66
CA GLY A 28 2.09 -2.85 4.90
C GLY A 28 3.18 -3.68 4.23
N GLN A 29 3.23 -5.01 4.42
CA GLN A 29 4.07 -5.89 3.62
C GLN A 29 3.48 -6.13 2.23
N PHE A 30 4.29 -6.67 1.34
CA PHE A 30 3.94 -6.93 -0.06
C PHE A 30 4.43 -8.29 -0.53
N TYR A 31 3.95 -8.70 -1.69
CA TYR A 31 4.45 -9.84 -2.46
C TYR A 31 4.93 -9.38 -3.84
N MET A 32 5.90 -10.09 -4.39
CA MET A 32 6.28 -9.98 -5.80
C MET A 32 5.47 -10.99 -6.60
N LEU A 33 4.64 -10.50 -7.54
CA LEU A 33 3.75 -11.32 -8.33
C LEU A 33 4.21 -11.45 -9.78
N ARG A 34 4.03 -12.64 -10.35
CA ARG A 34 4.26 -12.94 -11.76
C ARG A 34 3.19 -13.93 -12.27
N ALA A 35 2.61 -13.64 -13.43
CA ALA A 35 1.63 -14.50 -14.10
C ALA A 35 1.98 -14.70 -15.58
N TRP A 36 3.28 -14.74 -15.89
CA TRP A 36 3.82 -14.90 -17.24
C TRP A 36 5.15 -15.63 -17.20
N GLY A 37 5.55 -16.23 -18.30
CA GLY A 37 6.82 -16.93 -18.41
C GLY A 37 8.01 -15.96 -18.55
N ARG A 38 8.37 -15.60 -19.78
CA ARG A 38 9.63 -14.89 -20.08
C ARG A 38 9.51 -13.36 -19.99
N TYR A 39 8.44 -12.77 -20.46
CA TYR A 39 8.23 -11.32 -20.53
C TYR A 39 6.87 -10.92 -19.99
N PRO A 40 6.79 -9.77 -19.31
CA PRO A 40 7.84 -8.82 -18.92
C PRO A 40 8.85 -9.44 -17.95
N LEU A 41 10.11 -8.93 -17.95
CA LEU A 41 11.22 -9.59 -17.22
C LEU A 41 11.01 -9.64 -15.70
N LEU A 42 10.52 -8.55 -15.10
CA LEU A 42 10.43 -8.39 -13.65
C LEU A 42 9.03 -8.69 -13.12
N PRO A 43 8.91 -9.31 -11.93
CA PRO A 43 7.64 -9.41 -11.21
C PRO A 43 7.13 -8.02 -10.77
N ARG A 44 5.94 -7.95 -10.23
CA ARG A 44 5.30 -6.71 -9.73
C ARG A 44 5.12 -6.78 -8.22
N PRO A 45 5.67 -5.79 -7.47
CA PRO A 45 5.36 -5.66 -6.04
C PRO A 45 3.93 -5.19 -5.87
N LEU A 46 3.14 -5.93 -5.12
CA LEU A 46 1.78 -5.56 -4.74
C LEU A 46 1.63 -5.70 -3.22
N SER A 47 1.16 -4.64 -2.58
CA SER A 47 0.87 -4.65 -1.14
C SER A 47 -0.24 -5.64 -0.82
N ILE A 48 -0.14 -6.31 0.32
CA ILE A 48 -1.23 -7.13 0.84
C ILE A 48 -2.44 -6.21 1.08
N PHE A 49 -3.52 -6.45 0.33
CA PHE A 49 -4.79 -5.77 0.51
C PHE A 49 -5.62 -6.44 1.61
N ASN A 50 -5.68 -7.76 1.58
CA ASN A 50 -6.37 -8.56 2.57
C ASN A 50 -5.68 -9.92 2.73
N LEU A 51 -5.79 -10.52 3.91
CA LEU A 51 -5.24 -11.83 4.21
C LEU A 51 -6.24 -12.62 5.04
N THR A 52 -6.52 -13.84 4.58
CA THR A 52 -7.38 -14.81 5.27
C THR A 52 -6.64 -16.12 5.47
N GLU A 53 -7.22 -17.08 6.14
CA GLU A 53 -6.64 -18.43 6.28
C GLU A 53 -6.51 -19.19 4.95
N GLN A 54 -7.28 -18.78 3.92
CA GLN A 54 -7.41 -19.52 2.66
C GLN A 54 -6.99 -18.73 1.43
N SER A 55 -6.69 -17.42 1.58
CA SER A 55 -6.37 -16.55 0.45
C SER A 55 -5.59 -15.32 0.85
N VAL A 56 -4.89 -14.74 -0.13
CA VAL A 56 -4.37 -13.37 -0.10
C VAL A 56 -5.03 -12.56 -1.21
N GLU A 57 -5.33 -11.30 -0.93
CA GLU A 57 -5.89 -10.37 -1.91
C GLU A 57 -4.93 -9.22 -2.16
N PHE A 58 -4.92 -8.78 -3.42
CA PHE A 58 -4.13 -7.64 -3.89
C PHE A 58 -5.03 -6.66 -4.63
N LEU A 59 -4.91 -5.38 -4.31
CA LEU A 59 -5.54 -4.31 -5.09
C LEU A 59 -4.48 -3.68 -5.99
N TYR A 60 -4.77 -3.53 -7.29
CA TYR A 60 -3.81 -2.98 -8.24
C TYR A 60 -4.45 -2.14 -9.34
N ALA A 61 -3.71 -1.16 -9.83
CA ALA A 61 -4.08 -0.37 -10.99
C ALA A 61 -3.38 -0.89 -12.26
N VAL A 62 -4.07 -0.87 -13.39
CA VAL A 62 -3.50 -1.23 -14.69
C VAL A 62 -2.70 -0.05 -15.24
N VAL A 63 -1.37 -0.08 -15.02
CA VAL A 63 -0.46 1.00 -15.41
C VAL A 63 0.62 0.56 -16.41
N GLY A 64 0.70 -0.74 -16.73
CA GLY A 64 1.71 -1.25 -17.64
C GLY A 64 1.45 -2.70 -18.04
N GLU A 65 2.39 -3.29 -18.79
CA GLU A 65 2.22 -4.62 -19.39
C GLU A 65 1.93 -5.72 -18.35
N GLY A 66 2.69 -5.79 -17.24
CA GLY A 66 2.47 -6.81 -16.21
C GLY A 66 1.10 -6.70 -15.55
N THR A 67 0.66 -5.49 -15.20
CA THR A 67 -0.68 -5.30 -14.61
C THR A 67 -1.79 -5.48 -15.65
N ARG A 68 -1.52 -5.30 -16.95
CA ARG A 68 -2.45 -5.67 -18.03
C ARG A 68 -2.57 -7.18 -18.16
N ILE A 69 -1.49 -7.94 -17.99
CA ILE A 69 -1.56 -9.40 -17.94
C ILE A 69 -2.39 -9.83 -16.73
N PHE A 70 -2.15 -9.24 -15.56
CA PHE A 70 -2.98 -9.53 -14.38
C PHE A 70 -4.45 -9.27 -14.63
N SER A 71 -4.84 -8.16 -15.28
CA SER A 71 -6.25 -7.85 -15.53
C SER A 71 -6.96 -8.83 -16.47
N ALA A 72 -6.22 -9.65 -17.20
CA ALA A 72 -6.76 -10.71 -18.05
C ALA A 72 -6.85 -12.08 -17.35
N LEU A 73 -6.33 -12.21 -16.14
CA LEU A 73 -6.38 -13.47 -15.37
C LEU A 73 -7.82 -13.84 -15.01
N ARG A 74 -8.09 -15.12 -15.03
CA ARG A 74 -9.38 -15.74 -14.71
C ARG A 74 -9.23 -16.73 -13.57
N GLN A 75 -10.33 -17.09 -12.96
CA GLN A 75 -10.37 -18.18 -11.98
C GLN A 75 -9.72 -19.45 -12.55
N GLY A 76 -8.83 -20.06 -11.76
CA GLY A 76 -8.06 -21.25 -12.12
C GLY A 76 -6.71 -20.95 -12.77
N ASP A 77 -6.44 -19.72 -13.21
CA ASP A 77 -5.12 -19.36 -13.70
C ASP A 77 -4.09 -19.38 -12.55
N SER A 78 -2.84 -19.67 -12.89
CA SER A 78 -1.75 -19.73 -11.90
C SER A 78 -1.00 -18.42 -11.78
N VAL A 79 -0.61 -18.07 -10.56
CA VAL A 79 0.22 -16.91 -10.24
C VAL A 79 1.40 -17.33 -9.37
N GLU A 80 2.59 -16.89 -9.71
CA GLU A 80 3.78 -17.01 -8.85
C GLU A 80 3.76 -15.86 -7.83
N LEU A 81 3.95 -16.20 -6.55
CA LEU A 81 4.08 -15.24 -5.45
C LEU A 81 5.36 -15.50 -4.68
N GLU A 82 6.14 -14.46 -4.47
CA GLU A 82 7.32 -14.46 -3.61
C GLU A 82 7.11 -13.43 -2.49
N GLY A 83 7.10 -13.89 -1.25
CA GLY A 83 6.84 -13.06 -0.07
C GLY A 83 6.40 -13.89 1.15
N PRO A 84 5.99 -13.22 2.25
CA PRO A 84 5.87 -11.75 2.38
C PRO A 84 7.24 -11.07 2.44
N LEU A 85 7.32 -9.88 1.88
CA LEU A 85 8.55 -9.09 1.77
C LEU A 85 8.39 -7.72 2.45
N GLY A 86 9.53 -7.15 2.82
CA GLY A 86 9.63 -5.84 3.45
C GLY A 86 9.22 -5.81 4.92
N ASN A 87 9.45 -4.65 5.53
CA ASN A 87 8.96 -4.33 6.86
C ASN A 87 7.59 -3.67 6.73
N GLY A 88 6.60 -4.12 7.46
CA GLY A 88 5.27 -3.53 7.46
C GLY A 88 5.19 -2.21 8.24
N PHE A 89 3.97 -1.73 8.44
CA PHE A 89 3.72 -0.65 9.39
C PHE A 89 4.05 -1.14 10.81
N PRO A 90 4.71 -0.31 11.64
CA PRO A 90 4.86 -0.62 13.06
C PRO A 90 3.49 -0.61 13.75
N ASP A 91 3.44 -1.17 14.96
CA ASP A 91 2.25 -1.05 15.79
C ASP A 91 2.06 0.43 16.18
N PRO A 92 0.83 0.97 16.11
CA PRO A 92 0.59 2.37 16.41
C PRO A 92 0.70 2.66 17.90
N ALA A 93 1.06 3.89 18.22
CA ALA A 93 0.88 4.48 19.54
C ALA A 93 -0.33 5.40 19.50
N GLY A 94 -1.31 5.17 20.38
CA GLY A 94 -2.48 6.06 20.56
C GLY A 94 -3.40 6.20 19.35
N LYS A 95 -3.99 7.40 19.20
CA LYS A 95 -4.96 7.70 18.15
C LYS A 95 -4.30 7.66 16.76
N THR A 96 -4.87 6.87 15.86
CA THR A 96 -4.26 6.55 14.58
C THR A 96 -5.07 7.07 13.40
N ALA A 97 -4.36 7.66 12.42
CA ALA A 97 -4.92 7.97 11.11
C ALA A 97 -4.21 7.18 10.00
N MET A 98 -4.97 6.77 8.99
CA MET A 98 -4.47 6.16 7.76
C MET A 98 -4.88 7.04 6.57
N VAL A 99 -3.90 7.55 5.82
CA VAL A 99 -4.12 8.50 4.71
C VAL A 99 -3.69 7.85 3.41
N GLY A 100 -4.66 7.46 2.59
CA GLY A 100 -4.45 6.75 1.33
C GLY A 100 -4.73 7.60 0.10
N GLY A 101 -3.85 7.56 -0.90
CA GLY A 101 -4.05 8.23 -2.19
C GLY A 101 -4.17 7.24 -3.35
N GLY A 102 -5.33 7.17 -4.00
CA GLY A 102 -5.57 6.26 -5.12
C GLY A 102 -5.31 4.79 -4.74
N ILE A 103 -4.43 4.11 -5.49
CA ILE A 103 -4.08 2.71 -5.20
C ILE A 103 -3.32 2.55 -3.87
N GLY A 104 -2.73 3.60 -3.33
CA GLY A 104 -2.09 3.61 -2.01
C GLY A 104 -3.05 3.37 -0.84
N THR A 105 -4.35 3.31 -1.07
CA THR A 105 -5.33 2.85 -0.07
C THR A 105 -5.22 1.35 0.22
N ALA A 106 -4.62 0.57 -0.69
CA ALA A 106 -4.59 -0.89 -0.64
C ALA A 106 -4.08 -1.46 0.70
N PRO A 107 -2.90 -1.08 1.24
CA PRO A 107 -2.37 -1.72 2.44
C PRO A 107 -3.19 -1.44 3.70
N PHE A 108 -4.04 -0.42 3.69
CA PHE A 108 -4.84 -0.05 4.85
C PHE A 108 -6.02 -0.98 5.10
N TYR A 109 -6.55 -1.64 4.07
CA TYR A 109 -7.65 -2.58 4.27
C TYR A 109 -7.23 -3.76 5.17
N TYR A 110 -6.03 -4.29 4.97
CA TYR A 110 -5.48 -5.33 5.83
C TYR A 110 -5.06 -4.77 7.20
N ALA A 111 -4.52 -3.55 7.25
CA ALA A 111 -4.16 -2.90 8.52
C ALA A 111 -5.36 -2.73 9.45
N LEU A 112 -6.55 -2.46 8.93
CA LEU A 112 -7.79 -2.36 9.70
C LEU A 112 -8.25 -3.67 10.36
N GLN A 113 -7.69 -4.82 10.02
CA GLN A 113 -7.92 -6.04 10.80
C GLN A 113 -7.25 -6.00 12.18
N GLN A 114 -6.23 -5.16 12.35
CA GLN A 114 -5.46 -5.04 13.58
C GLN A 114 -5.75 -3.70 14.30
N ILE A 115 -6.03 -2.64 13.54
CA ILE A 115 -6.29 -1.28 14.04
C ILE A 115 -7.70 -0.89 13.64
N THR A 116 -8.69 -1.41 14.37
CA THR A 116 -10.11 -1.33 14.01
C THR A 116 -10.76 0.03 14.29
N ASP A 117 -10.08 0.92 14.99
CA ASP A 117 -10.55 2.25 15.40
C ASP A 117 -9.82 3.41 14.70
N ALA A 118 -8.96 3.11 13.72
CA ALA A 118 -8.26 4.14 12.97
C ALA A 118 -9.21 4.99 12.13
N ASP A 119 -8.97 6.30 12.11
CA ASP A 119 -9.60 7.22 11.17
C ASP A 119 -8.97 7.06 9.78
N LEU A 120 -9.80 7.01 8.75
CA LEU A 120 -9.37 6.85 7.35
C LEU A 120 -9.60 8.13 6.55
N TYR A 121 -8.58 8.50 5.78
CA TYR A 121 -8.60 9.59 4.82
C TYR A 121 -8.26 9.03 3.43
N LEU A 122 -9.27 8.89 2.57
CA LEU A 122 -9.17 8.24 1.28
C LEU A 122 -9.30 9.27 0.16
N GLY A 123 -8.20 9.54 -0.53
CA GLY A 123 -8.15 10.49 -1.65
C GLY A 123 -8.14 9.78 -3.00
N PHE A 124 -8.98 10.23 -3.93
CA PHE A 124 -9.08 9.68 -5.27
C PHE A 124 -9.05 10.81 -6.31
N SER A 125 -8.43 10.56 -7.47
CA SER A 125 -8.34 11.59 -8.51
C SER A 125 -9.59 11.72 -9.39
N ARG A 126 -10.39 10.65 -9.54
CA ARG A 126 -11.55 10.61 -10.45
C ARG A 126 -12.79 10.04 -9.79
N GLU A 127 -12.73 8.81 -9.32
CA GLU A 127 -13.84 8.09 -8.68
C GLU A 127 -13.35 7.36 -7.45
N ALA A 128 -14.16 7.31 -6.40
CA ALA A 128 -13.89 6.53 -5.22
C ALA A 128 -14.32 5.08 -5.42
N TYR A 129 -13.57 4.14 -4.85
CA TYR A 129 -13.87 2.71 -4.90
C TYR A 129 -13.65 2.06 -3.53
N LEU A 130 -14.39 0.98 -3.28
CA LEU A 130 -14.31 0.18 -2.05
C LEU A 130 -14.55 0.98 -0.75
N VAL A 131 -15.18 2.16 -0.84
CA VAL A 131 -15.40 3.03 0.33
C VAL A 131 -16.26 2.33 1.40
N ASP A 132 -17.30 1.62 0.98
CA ASP A 132 -18.19 0.92 1.92
C ASP A 132 -17.50 -0.31 2.53
N ASP A 133 -16.60 -0.98 1.77
CA ASP A 133 -15.74 -2.05 2.28
C ASP A 133 -14.82 -1.52 3.40
N PHE A 134 -14.20 -0.34 3.21
CA PHE A 134 -13.38 0.31 4.23
C PHE A 134 -14.22 0.73 5.44
N ARG A 135 -15.39 1.35 5.23
CA ARG A 135 -16.31 1.73 6.32
C ARG A 135 -16.73 0.55 7.17
N ALA A 136 -16.93 -0.61 6.56
CA ALA A 136 -17.30 -1.83 7.29
C ALA A 136 -16.17 -2.41 8.15
N LYS A 137 -14.92 -1.95 7.96
CA LYS A 137 -13.73 -2.46 8.65
C LYS A 137 -13.26 -1.60 9.83
N THR A 138 -13.68 -0.33 9.90
CA THR A 138 -13.27 0.55 10.99
C THR A 138 -14.47 1.06 11.76
N THR A 139 -14.27 1.31 13.07
CA THR A 139 -15.17 2.10 13.91
C THR A 139 -14.79 3.58 13.94
N GLY A 140 -13.65 3.95 13.36
CA GLY A 140 -13.21 5.33 13.19
C GLY A 140 -13.95 6.05 12.07
N ASN A 141 -13.62 7.32 11.88
CA ASN A 141 -14.21 8.13 10.82
C ASN A 141 -13.61 7.77 9.45
N VAL A 142 -14.44 7.86 8.40
CA VAL A 142 -13.98 7.67 7.02
C VAL A 142 -14.27 8.93 6.20
N VAL A 143 -13.22 9.69 5.93
CA VAL A 143 -13.25 10.88 5.08
C VAL A 143 -12.84 10.51 3.67
N VAL A 144 -13.62 10.92 2.69
CA VAL A 144 -13.35 10.64 1.26
C VAL A 144 -13.28 11.95 0.50
N ASP A 145 -12.22 12.11 -0.29
CA ASP A 145 -12.03 13.27 -1.18
C ASP A 145 -11.82 12.77 -2.61
N VAL A 146 -12.56 13.33 -3.56
CA VAL A 146 -12.45 13.02 -4.98
C VAL A 146 -12.10 14.28 -5.75
N GLY A 147 -10.93 14.29 -6.36
CA GLY A 147 -10.43 15.42 -7.16
C GLY A 147 -9.78 16.55 -6.35
N GLY A 148 -9.80 16.48 -5.03
CA GLY A 148 -9.17 17.43 -4.12
C GLY A 148 -7.81 16.95 -3.58
N ILE A 149 -7.43 17.49 -2.43
CA ILE A 149 -6.18 17.16 -1.73
C ILE A 149 -6.54 16.57 -0.37
N ILE A 150 -6.54 15.26 -0.26
CA ILE A 150 -6.96 14.56 0.97
C ILE A 150 -6.17 15.00 2.21
N LEU A 151 -4.92 15.39 2.06
CA LEU A 151 -4.12 15.92 3.17
C LEU A 151 -4.68 17.22 3.75
N ASP A 152 -5.51 17.98 3.04
CA ASP A 152 -6.13 19.19 3.58
C ASP A 152 -7.31 18.88 4.50
N GLN A 153 -7.78 17.64 4.52
CA GLN A 153 -8.87 17.17 5.35
C GLN A 153 -8.41 16.67 6.74
N ILE A 154 -7.10 16.49 6.96
CA ILE A 154 -6.56 15.95 8.21
C ILE A 154 -5.78 17.00 8.99
N ASP A 155 -6.07 17.11 10.28
CA ASP A 155 -5.20 17.79 11.25
C ASP A 155 -4.23 16.78 11.88
N PHE A 156 -2.94 16.93 11.60
CA PHE A 156 -1.90 16.05 12.14
C PHE A 156 -1.75 16.17 13.67
N GLY A 157 -2.16 17.28 14.26
CA GLY A 157 -2.12 17.49 15.70
C GLY A 157 -3.13 16.66 16.50
N GLU A 158 -4.12 16.06 15.83
CA GLU A 158 -5.13 15.22 16.48
C GLU A 158 -4.71 13.76 16.67
N TYR A 159 -3.55 13.35 16.14
CA TYR A 159 -3.12 11.96 16.08
C TYR A 159 -1.77 11.75 16.73
N ASP A 160 -1.57 10.54 17.26
CA ASP A 160 -0.29 10.06 17.79
C ASP A 160 0.49 9.30 16.69
N THR A 161 -0.23 8.61 15.80
CA THR A 161 0.36 7.85 14.69
C THR A 161 -0.38 8.14 13.38
N ILE A 162 0.36 8.41 12.31
CA ILE A 162 -0.19 8.64 10.97
C ILE A 162 0.53 7.77 9.95
N TYR A 163 -0.20 6.91 9.26
CA TYR A 163 0.30 6.12 8.15
C TYR A 163 -0.14 6.75 6.83
N VAL A 164 0.80 6.97 5.93
CA VAL A 164 0.53 7.60 4.63
C VAL A 164 1.02 6.70 3.51
N CYS A 165 0.14 6.39 2.56
CA CYS A 165 0.48 5.63 1.35
C CYS A 165 -0.18 6.24 0.13
N GLY A 166 0.58 6.46 -0.95
CA GLY A 166 0.07 7.09 -2.16
C GLY A 166 1.16 7.66 -3.06
N PRO A 167 0.81 8.53 -4.00
CA PRO A 167 1.75 9.13 -4.94
C PRO A 167 2.91 9.86 -4.23
N HIS A 168 4.09 9.84 -4.84
CA HIS A 168 5.31 10.45 -4.30
C HIS A 168 5.11 11.90 -3.80
N ASN A 169 4.40 12.73 -4.57
CA ASN A 169 4.12 14.11 -4.18
C ASN A 169 3.24 14.21 -2.92
N MET A 170 2.33 13.26 -2.71
CA MET A 170 1.52 13.19 -1.50
C MET A 170 2.38 12.83 -0.28
N LEU A 171 3.30 11.88 -0.42
CA LEU A 171 4.22 11.50 0.67
C LEU A 171 5.17 12.66 1.04
N LYS A 172 5.69 13.36 0.03
CA LYS A 172 6.49 14.57 0.22
C LYS A 172 5.70 15.69 0.93
N ALA A 173 4.44 15.89 0.54
CA ALA A 173 3.56 16.87 1.18
C ALA A 173 3.23 16.49 2.64
N ALA A 174 3.01 15.20 2.92
CA ALA A 174 2.79 14.71 4.28
C ALA A 174 4.02 14.94 5.17
N GLN A 175 5.24 14.68 4.67
CA GLN A 175 6.48 15.01 5.39
C GLN A 175 6.62 16.51 5.66
N LEU A 176 6.31 17.35 4.67
CA LEU A 176 6.36 18.81 4.85
C LEU A 176 5.37 19.24 5.93
N ARG A 177 4.15 18.71 5.88
CA ARG A 177 3.09 19.02 6.85
C ARG A 177 3.50 18.61 8.27
N GLN A 178 4.07 17.42 8.47
CA GLN A 178 4.63 17.00 9.75
C GLN A 178 5.61 18.04 10.33
N ARG A 179 6.51 18.56 9.47
CA ARG A 179 7.53 19.53 9.91
C ARG A 179 6.95 20.90 10.23
N THR A 180 5.88 21.33 9.52
CA THR A 180 5.33 22.69 9.61
C THR A 180 4.19 22.82 10.60
N SER A 181 3.48 21.75 10.91
CA SER A 181 2.36 21.77 11.89
C SER A 181 2.82 21.73 13.35
N GLY A 182 4.09 21.40 13.61
CA GLY A 182 4.58 21.24 14.98
C GLY A 182 3.99 20.04 15.70
N THR A 183 3.40 19.07 14.97
CA THR A 183 2.85 17.85 15.54
C THR A 183 3.95 16.96 16.15
N GLU A 184 3.63 16.28 17.24
CA GLU A 184 4.47 15.22 17.83
C GLU A 184 4.13 13.83 17.27
N ALA A 185 3.17 13.73 16.33
CA ALA A 185 2.76 12.47 15.74
C ALA A 185 3.92 11.74 15.05
N ASP A 186 4.00 10.44 15.26
CA ASP A 186 4.84 9.55 14.46
C ASP A 186 4.21 9.38 13.06
N VAL A 187 4.83 9.95 12.04
CA VAL A 187 4.35 9.85 10.65
C VAL A 187 5.18 8.84 9.88
N TYR A 188 4.51 7.84 9.33
CA TYR A 188 5.12 6.81 8.50
C TYR A 188 4.62 6.91 7.06
N VAL A 189 5.55 6.74 6.11
CA VAL A 189 5.24 6.75 4.67
C VAL A 189 5.58 5.41 4.05
N SER A 190 4.66 4.85 3.27
CA SER A 190 4.88 3.64 2.49
C SER A 190 5.29 4.03 1.07
N LEU A 191 6.51 3.65 0.67
CA LEU A 191 7.10 4.03 -0.61
C LEU A 191 6.82 3.00 -1.70
N GLU A 192 6.23 3.45 -2.80
CA GLU A 192 6.01 2.65 -4.02
C GLU A 192 7.21 2.75 -4.98
N ASN A 193 8.37 2.25 -4.56
CA ASN A 193 9.56 2.24 -5.43
C ASN A 193 9.50 1.10 -6.46
N ARG A 194 10.13 1.33 -7.62
CA ARG A 194 10.36 0.23 -8.57
C ARG A 194 11.23 -0.84 -7.90
N MET A 195 10.82 -2.09 -8.03
CA MET A 195 11.53 -3.23 -7.47
C MET A 195 11.85 -4.25 -8.56
N ALA A 196 12.98 -4.96 -8.40
CA ALA A 196 13.36 -6.03 -9.30
C ALA A 196 13.52 -7.35 -8.56
N CYS A 197 14.42 -7.45 -7.57
CA CYS A 197 14.70 -8.70 -6.87
C CYS A 197 13.86 -8.95 -5.62
N GLY A 198 13.30 -7.93 -5.00
CA GLY A 198 12.54 -8.06 -3.74
C GLY A 198 13.37 -8.35 -2.48
N VAL A 199 14.62 -8.79 -2.63
CA VAL A 199 15.48 -9.34 -1.55
C VAL A 199 16.74 -8.51 -1.25
N GLY A 200 16.76 -7.24 -1.70
CA GLY A 200 17.84 -6.31 -1.38
C GLY A 200 19.15 -6.47 -2.17
N ALA A 201 19.21 -7.35 -3.17
CA ALA A 201 20.44 -7.65 -3.90
C ALA A 201 20.75 -6.68 -5.06
N CYS A 202 19.72 -6.20 -5.79
CA CYS A 202 19.90 -5.47 -7.05
C CYS A 202 20.00 -3.94 -6.92
N LEU A 203 19.69 -3.38 -5.74
CA LEU A 203 19.72 -1.94 -5.43
C LEU A 203 18.74 -1.06 -6.26
N VAL A 204 17.86 -1.64 -7.07
CA VAL A 204 16.89 -0.90 -7.90
C VAL A 204 15.92 -0.07 -7.04
N CYS A 205 15.53 -0.59 -5.87
CA CYS A 205 14.61 0.07 -4.95
C CYS A 205 15.30 0.95 -3.90
N SER A 206 16.49 1.49 -4.21
CA SER A 206 17.23 2.35 -3.29
C SER A 206 16.46 3.62 -2.95
N VAL A 207 16.42 3.93 -1.67
CA VAL A 207 15.79 5.12 -1.08
C VAL A 207 16.86 5.95 -0.42
N GLU A 208 16.90 7.23 -0.70
CA GLU A 208 17.78 8.16 -0.02
C GLU A 208 17.16 8.54 1.32
N CYS A 209 17.87 8.24 2.41
CA CYS A 209 17.51 8.63 3.76
C CYS A 209 18.60 9.53 4.33
N ARG A 210 18.28 10.27 5.39
CA ARG A 210 19.21 11.25 5.98
C ARG A 210 20.51 10.65 6.49
N ASP A 211 20.47 9.43 7.02
CA ASP A 211 21.63 8.72 7.57
C ASP A 211 22.40 7.95 6.49
N LYS A 212 21.70 7.26 5.62
CA LYS A 212 22.27 6.38 4.58
C LYS A 212 21.23 6.00 3.54
N ARG A 213 21.69 5.40 2.44
CA ARG A 213 20.78 4.75 1.50
C ARG A 213 20.21 3.47 2.09
N LYS A 214 18.90 3.34 2.00
CA LYS A 214 18.10 2.16 2.40
C LYS A 214 17.47 1.52 1.16
N LYS A 215 16.93 0.32 1.31
CA LYS A 215 16.25 -0.41 0.21
C LYS A 215 14.77 -0.60 0.57
N ALA A 216 13.87 -0.14 -0.28
CA ALA A 216 12.44 -0.27 -0.02
C ALA A 216 11.99 -1.72 0.17
N CYS A 217 12.64 -2.69 -0.50
CA CYS A 217 12.26 -4.10 -0.41
C CYS A 217 12.69 -4.81 0.88
N THR A 218 13.71 -4.33 1.60
CA THR A 218 14.23 -4.98 2.82
C THR A 218 14.24 -4.08 4.04
N ASP A 219 14.50 -2.78 3.87
CA ASP A 219 14.52 -1.80 4.96
C ASP A 219 13.18 -1.06 5.08
N GLY A 220 12.35 -1.09 4.02
CA GLY A 220 10.99 -0.57 3.90
C GLY A 220 9.98 -1.68 3.56
N PRO A 221 8.89 -1.37 2.84
CA PRO A 221 8.58 -0.13 2.15
C PRO A 221 8.16 1.04 3.07
N VAL A 222 7.90 0.76 4.34
CA VAL A 222 7.46 1.75 5.32
C VAL A 222 8.67 2.35 6.02
N PHE A 223 8.72 3.68 6.05
CA PHE A 223 9.77 4.47 6.69
C PHE A 223 9.16 5.58 7.54
N ARG A 224 9.87 6.05 8.58
CA ARG A 224 9.51 7.33 9.19
C ARG A 224 9.60 8.43 8.15
N ALA A 225 8.59 9.28 8.05
CA ALA A 225 8.55 10.33 7.03
C ALA A 225 9.76 11.27 7.13
N GLU A 226 10.21 11.58 8.34
CA GLU A 226 11.36 12.45 8.60
C GLU A 226 12.71 11.89 8.11
N GLU A 227 12.83 10.55 7.98
CA GLU A 227 14.07 9.90 7.53
C GLU A 227 14.27 10.01 6.02
N VAL A 228 13.19 10.05 5.24
CA VAL A 228 13.23 10.00 3.77
C VAL A 228 13.63 11.35 3.19
N VAL A 229 14.53 11.32 2.21
CA VAL A 229 14.88 12.50 1.41
C VAL A 229 14.08 12.47 0.11
N PHE A 230 13.03 13.28 0.06
CA PHE A 230 12.24 13.46 -1.15
C PHE A 230 12.90 14.51 -2.05
N ALA A 231 13.32 14.09 -3.24
CA ALA A 231 13.89 14.97 -4.26
C ALA A 231 12.84 15.89 -4.90
#